data_a20405350211bc0cbe87e92b07949409
#
_entry.id   a20405350211bc0cbe87e92b07949409
#
_cell.length_a   1.000
_cell.length_b   1.000
_cell.length_c   1.000
_cell.angle_alpha   90.00
_cell.angle_beta   90.00
_cell.angle_gamma   90.00
#
_symmetry.space_group_name_H-M   'P 1'
#
loop_
_entity.id
_entity.type
_entity.pdbx_description
1 polymer ?
#
loop_
_entity_poly.entity_id
_entity_poly.type
_entity_poly.pdbx_seq_one_letter_code
_entity_poly.pdbx_strand_id
1 'polypeptide(L)'
;MTTKHAMRLPFYELSPGPYKAFIAAGEALKASSLGKKIVDLVFLRVSLINRCAFCVDMHWRDLIAQDVDPRVLNSISTWDEHDFFNARETAALHWAEIVTNAGQTRVPDADFEAMKQHYTDAEITDLTFAVALMNGWNRISIAMRNPVPKKA
;
A
#
# COMPACT_ATOMS: atom_id res chain seq x y z
N MET A 1 -27.38 13.48 15.00
CA MET A 1 -27.20 12.13 14.42
C MET A 1 -25.73 11.94 14.04
N THR A 2 -25.02 11.07 14.72
CA THR A 2 -23.66 10.69 14.32
C THR A 2 -23.76 9.89 13.03
N THR A 3 -23.13 10.38 11.95
CA THR A 3 -23.08 9.62 10.69
C THR A 3 -22.31 8.33 10.94
N LYS A 4 -22.76 7.21 10.36
CA LYS A 4 -22.12 5.87 10.46
C LYS A 4 -20.62 5.91 10.12
N HIS A 5 -20.16 6.93 9.40
CA HIS A 5 -18.78 7.08 8.90
C HIS A 5 -18.03 8.28 9.51
N ALA A 6 -18.53 8.88 10.61
CA ALA A 6 -17.79 9.92 11.31
C ALA A 6 -16.54 9.35 11.97
N MET A 7 -15.43 10.13 11.90
CA MET A 7 -14.19 9.79 12.59
C MET A 7 -14.46 9.54 14.08
N ARG A 8 -13.89 8.47 14.64
CA ARG A 8 -14.04 8.14 16.06
C ARG A 8 -13.18 9.02 16.95
N LEU A 9 -11.89 9.14 16.59
CA LEU A 9 -10.91 9.95 17.34
C LEU A 9 -9.95 10.61 16.34
N PRO A 10 -9.53 11.87 16.59
CA PRO A 10 -8.51 12.56 15.79
C PRO A 10 -7.11 12.01 16.15
N PHE A 11 -6.81 10.81 15.69
CA PHE A 11 -5.60 10.05 16.07
C PHE A 11 -4.29 10.80 15.77
N TYR A 12 -4.27 11.63 14.74
CA TYR A 12 -3.11 12.44 14.36
C TYR A 12 -2.83 13.59 15.37
N GLU A 13 -3.86 14.07 16.07
CA GLU A 13 -3.73 15.08 17.14
C GLU A 13 -3.41 14.43 18.50
N LEU A 14 -4.08 13.29 18.77
CA LEU A 14 -3.94 12.61 20.06
C LEU A 14 -2.62 11.83 20.18
N SER A 15 -2.05 11.37 19.07
CA SER A 15 -0.81 10.61 19.03
C SER A 15 0.14 11.12 17.92
N PRO A 16 0.61 12.38 18.02
CA PRO A 16 1.37 13.02 16.96
C PRO A 16 2.75 12.39 16.73
N GLY A 17 3.36 11.81 17.74
CA GLY A 17 4.67 11.16 17.63
C GLY A 17 4.63 9.95 16.69
N PRO A 18 3.87 8.89 17.00
CA PRO A 18 3.68 7.74 16.10
C PRO A 18 3.16 8.14 14.71
N TYR A 19 2.20 9.08 14.64
CA TYR A 19 1.67 9.57 13.36
C TYR A 19 2.78 10.13 12.46
N LYS A 20 3.62 11.04 12.98
CA LYS A 20 4.74 11.63 12.24
C LYS A 20 5.79 10.59 11.84
N ALA A 21 6.07 9.60 12.70
CA ALA A 21 7.01 8.53 12.39
C ALA A 21 6.52 7.67 11.21
N PHE A 22 5.23 7.36 11.16
CA PHE A 22 4.61 6.65 10.02
C PHE A 22 4.68 7.46 8.72
N ILE A 23 4.42 8.78 8.78
CA ILE A 23 4.59 9.68 7.62
C ILE A 23 6.05 9.66 7.14
N ALA A 24 7.00 9.86 8.05
CA ALA A 24 8.43 9.89 7.71
C ALA A 24 8.91 8.58 7.07
N ALA A 25 8.43 7.43 7.57
CA ALA A 25 8.72 6.13 6.97
C ALA A 25 8.20 6.04 5.53
N GLY A 26 6.98 6.51 5.27
CA GLY A 26 6.40 6.54 3.92
C GLY A 26 7.19 7.42 2.96
N GLU A 27 7.61 8.61 3.40
CA GLU A 27 8.44 9.51 2.60
C GLU A 27 9.80 8.89 2.27
N ALA A 28 10.46 8.25 3.24
CA ALA A 28 11.72 7.56 3.04
C ALA A 28 11.59 6.44 2.00
N LEU A 29 10.53 5.64 2.05
CA LEU A 29 10.26 4.56 1.09
C LEU A 29 10.04 5.11 -0.32
N LYS A 30 9.27 6.19 -0.48
CA LYS A 30 9.03 6.85 -1.78
C LYS A 30 10.31 7.47 -2.38
N ALA A 31 11.26 7.86 -1.54
CA ALA A 31 12.55 8.40 -1.93
C ALA A 31 13.62 7.30 -2.17
N SER A 32 13.33 6.05 -1.88
CA SER A 32 14.25 4.91 -2.09
C SER A 32 14.41 4.56 -3.58
N SER A 33 15.32 3.62 -3.87
CA SER A 33 15.55 3.11 -5.24
C SER A 33 14.36 2.37 -5.84
N LEU A 34 13.35 2.00 -5.05
CA LEU A 34 12.08 1.44 -5.54
C LEU A 34 11.36 2.42 -6.48
N GLY A 35 11.43 3.71 -6.15
CA GLY A 35 10.69 4.77 -6.83
C GLY A 35 9.24 4.88 -6.37
N LYS A 36 8.73 6.08 -6.43
CA LYS A 36 7.39 6.45 -5.93
C LYS A 36 6.27 5.58 -6.52
N LYS A 37 6.34 5.27 -7.83
CA LYS A 37 5.30 4.48 -8.51
C LYS A 37 5.15 3.08 -7.92
N ILE A 38 6.25 2.36 -7.71
CA ILE A 38 6.22 1.00 -7.14
C ILE A 38 5.66 1.03 -5.72
N VAL A 39 6.11 1.98 -4.89
CA VAL A 39 5.62 2.13 -3.52
C VAL A 39 4.12 2.42 -3.49
N ASP A 40 3.63 3.34 -4.33
CA ASP A 40 2.20 3.68 -4.38
C ASP A 40 1.35 2.53 -4.95
N LEU A 41 1.86 1.74 -5.91
CA LEU A 41 1.18 0.51 -6.38
C LEU A 41 1.02 -0.52 -5.26
N VAL A 42 2.09 -0.76 -4.49
CA VAL A 42 2.06 -1.65 -3.31
C VAL A 42 1.08 -1.11 -2.27
N PHE A 43 1.11 0.19 -1.98
CA PHE A 43 0.19 0.82 -1.04
C PHE A 43 -1.27 0.67 -1.46
N LEU A 44 -1.57 0.87 -2.75
CA LEU A 44 -2.92 0.68 -3.28
C LEU A 44 -3.35 -0.79 -3.17
N ARG A 45 -2.47 -1.75 -3.56
CA ARG A 45 -2.80 -3.18 -3.50
C ARG A 45 -3.08 -3.65 -2.08
N VAL A 46 -2.21 -3.33 -1.13
CA VAL A 46 -2.40 -3.66 0.30
C VAL A 46 -3.72 -3.07 0.84
N SER A 47 -4.01 -1.83 0.46
CA SER A 47 -5.24 -1.14 0.88
C SER A 47 -6.52 -1.77 0.31
N LEU A 48 -6.46 -2.30 -0.93
CA LEU A 48 -7.55 -3.07 -1.53
C LEU A 48 -7.77 -4.40 -0.81
N ILE A 49 -6.69 -5.13 -0.50
CA ILE A 49 -6.76 -6.39 0.25
C ILE A 49 -7.41 -6.17 1.62
N ASN A 50 -6.98 -5.13 2.34
CA ASN A 50 -7.48 -4.78 3.67
C ASN A 50 -8.81 -4.00 3.64
N ARG A 51 -9.30 -3.60 2.46
CA ARG A 51 -10.57 -2.88 2.27
C ARG A 51 -10.61 -1.53 3.02
N CYS A 52 -9.51 -0.78 3.01
CA CYS A 52 -9.43 0.56 3.60
C CYS A 52 -9.87 1.62 2.57
N ALA A 53 -11.11 2.08 2.65
CA ALA A 53 -11.67 3.02 1.68
C ALA A 53 -10.88 4.34 1.56
N PHE A 54 -10.49 4.94 2.69
CA PHE A 54 -9.66 6.15 2.70
C PHE A 54 -8.31 5.93 1.99
N CYS A 55 -7.64 4.82 2.31
CA CYS A 55 -6.32 4.52 1.76
C CYS A 55 -6.39 4.18 0.26
N VAL A 56 -7.44 3.45 -0.16
CA VAL A 56 -7.66 3.15 -1.59
C VAL A 56 -7.86 4.45 -2.39
N ASP A 57 -8.74 5.34 -1.93
CA ASP A 57 -8.99 6.61 -2.59
C ASP A 57 -7.71 7.48 -2.68
N MET A 58 -6.96 7.56 -1.58
CA MET A 58 -5.73 8.36 -1.51
C MET A 58 -4.66 7.85 -2.48
N HIS A 59 -4.32 6.57 -2.44
CA HIS A 59 -3.25 6.01 -3.27
C HIS A 59 -3.66 5.87 -4.73
N TRP A 60 -4.94 5.68 -5.02
CA TRP A 60 -5.45 5.77 -6.38
C TRP A 60 -5.20 7.16 -6.97
N ARG A 61 -5.53 8.22 -6.23
CA ARG A 61 -5.27 9.62 -6.66
C ARG A 61 -3.78 9.91 -6.80
N ASP A 62 -2.94 9.39 -5.88
CA ASP A 62 -1.49 9.53 -5.97
C ASP A 62 -0.92 8.92 -7.26
N LEU A 63 -1.45 7.78 -7.70
CA LEU A 63 -1.05 7.13 -8.95
C LEU A 63 -1.59 7.84 -10.19
N ILE A 64 -2.81 8.34 -10.15
CA ILE A 64 -3.35 9.22 -11.22
C ILE A 64 -2.48 10.46 -11.38
N ALA A 65 -2.04 11.08 -10.30
CA ALA A 65 -1.12 12.23 -10.33
C ALA A 65 0.28 11.89 -10.88
N GLN A 66 0.61 10.62 -11.05
CA GLN A 66 1.83 10.11 -11.70
C GLN A 66 1.54 9.61 -13.13
N ASP A 67 0.44 10.02 -13.74
CA ASP A 67 0.01 9.67 -15.09
C ASP A 67 -0.19 8.16 -15.32
N VAL A 68 -0.51 7.40 -14.27
CA VAL A 68 -0.89 5.99 -14.43
C VAL A 68 -2.30 5.91 -14.99
N ASP A 69 -2.47 5.12 -16.05
CA ASP A 69 -3.77 4.93 -16.70
C ASP A 69 -4.82 4.41 -15.70
N PRO A 70 -5.98 5.08 -15.55
CA PRO A 70 -7.07 4.62 -14.69
C PRO A 70 -7.52 3.19 -14.97
N ARG A 71 -7.45 2.73 -16.22
CA ARG A 71 -7.78 1.36 -16.62
C ARG A 71 -6.81 0.36 -15.98
N VAL A 72 -5.52 0.68 -15.94
CA VAL A 72 -4.51 -0.14 -15.26
C VAL A 72 -4.81 -0.23 -13.76
N LEU A 73 -5.12 0.89 -13.12
CA LEU A 73 -5.44 0.94 -11.69
C LEU A 73 -6.74 0.18 -11.36
N ASN A 74 -7.74 0.25 -12.24
CA ASN A 74 -8.98 -0.51 -12.06
C ASN A 74 -8.76 -2.02 -12.06
N SER A 75 -7.74 -2.51 -12.75
CA SER A 75 -7.42 -3.94 -12.88
C SER A 75 -6.42 -4.47 -11.86
N ILE A 76 -5.92 -3.63 -10.93
CA ILE A 76 -4.88 -4.02 -9.98
C ILE A 76 -5.27 -5.19 -9.06
N SER A 77 -6.58 -5.40 -8.84
CA SER A 77 -7.07 -6.53 -8.03
C SER A 77 -7.03 -7.88 -8.76
N THR A 78 -6.86 -7.84 -10.09
CA THR A 78 -6.76 -9.00 -10.99
C THR A 78 -5.46 -8.96 -11.79
N TRP A 79 -4.42 -8.44 -11.18
CA TRP A 79 -3.13 -8.15 -11.83
C TRP A 79 -2.48 -9.38 -12.48
N ASP A 80 -2.80 -10.56 -12.01
CA ASP A 80 -2.29 -11.86 -12.46
C ASP A 80 -3.04 -12.44 -13.68
N GLU A 81 -4.14 -11.79 -14.13
CA GLU A 81 -4.95 -12.24 -15.26
C GLU A 81 -4.70 -11.43 -16.56
N HIS A 82 -3.73 -10.48 -16.56
CA HIS A 82 -3.44 -9.62 -17.72
C HIS A 82 -2.01 -9.06 -17.69
N ASP A 83 -1.55 -8.46 -18.79
CA ASP A 83 -0.18 -7.99 -19.02
C ASP A 83 -0.03 -6.45 -18.89
N PHE A 84 -0.83 -5.77 -18.06
CA PHE A 84 -0.72 -4.31 -17.86
C PHE A 84 0.45 -3.90 -16.98
N PHE A 85 0.93 -4.80 -16.15
CA PHE A 85 2.07 -4.58 -15.26
C PHE A 85 3.32 -5.24 -15.81
N ASN A 86 4.45 -4.56 -15.78
CA ASN A 86 5.73 -5.17 -16.14
C ASN A 86 6.18 -6.20 -15.06
N ALA A 87 7.20 -6.98 -15.38
CA ALA A 87 7.66 -8.06 -14.49
C ALA A 87 8.03 -7.57 -13.07
N ARG A 88 8.63 -6.37 -12.97
CA ARG A 88 9.02 -5.78 -11.68
C ARG A 88 7.78 -5.32 -10.88
N GLU A 89 6.81 -4.73 -11.54
CA GLU A 89 5.53 -4.33 -10.91
C GLU A 89 4.73 -5.57 -10.47
N THR A 90 4.63 -6.59 -11.32
CA THR A 90 3.99 -7.87 -11.01
C THR A 90 4.61 -8.54 -9.78
N ALA A 91 5.94 -8.59 -9.70
CA ALA A 91 6.64 -9.14 -8.53
C ALA A 91 6.33 -8.36 -7.25
N ALA A 92 6.26 -7.01 -7.32
CA ALA A 92 5.90 -6.19 -6.17
C ALA A 92 4.46 -6.41 -5.71
N LEU A 93 3.51 -6.55 -6.64
CA LEU A 93 2.10 -6.83 -6.34
C LEU A 93 1.93 -8.20 -5.69
N HIS A 94 2.63 -9.23 -6.21
CA HIS A 94 2.65 -10.55 -5.61
C HIS A 94 3.23 -10.52 -4.18
N TRP A 95 4.37 -9.85 -3.99
CA TRP A 95 4.99 -9.70 -2.67
C TRP A 95 4.07 -8.99 -1.67
N ALA A 96 3.36 -7.96 -2.14
CA ALA A 96 2.36 -7.26 -1.33
C ALA A 96 1.27 -8.20 -0.79
N GLU A 97 0.79 -9.15 -1.60
CA GLU A 97 -0.21 -10.15 -1.18
C GLU A 97 0.36 -11.15 -0.19
N ILE A 98 1.52 -11.73 -0.51
CA ILE A 98 2.17 -12.75 0.33
C ILE A 98 2.48 -12.19 1.72
N VAL A 99 3.07 -10.99 1.80
CA VAL A 99 3.45 -10.37 3.08
C VAL A 99 2.23 -9.83 3.84
N THR A 100 1.22 -9.28 3.15
CA THR A 100 -0.03 -8.86 3.80
C THR A 100 -0.71 -10.03 4.51
N ASN A 101 -0.65 -11.21 3.91
CA ASN A 101 -1.25 -12.44 4.43
C ASN A 101 -0.23 -13.34 5.15
N ALA A 102 0.86 -12.77 5.67
CA ALA A 102 1.98 -13.53 6.26
C ALA A 102 1.56 -14.50 7.39
N GLY A 103 0.47 -14.20 8.09
CA GLY A 103 -0.10 -15.10 9.11
C GLY A 103 -0.56 -16.45 8.53
N GLN A 104 -0.97 -16.48 7.26
CA GLN A 104 -1.42 -17.67 6.54
C GLN A 104 -0.36 -18.21 5.59
N THR A 105 0.28 -17.35 4.80
CA THR A 105 1.25 -17.74 3.77
C THR A 105 2.57 -18.21 4.34
N ARG A 106 2.97 -17.66 5.50
CA ARG A 106 4.29 -17.85 6.15
C ARG A 106 5.45 -17.43 5.26
N VAL A 107 5.17 -16.65 4.21
CA VAL A 107 6.16 -16.11 3.26
C VAL A 107 7.15 -17.19 2.78
N PRO A 108 6.75 -18.08 1.86
CA PRO A 108 7.58 -19.19 1.42
C PRO A 108 8.91 -18.76 0.84
N ASP A 109 9.97 -19.53 1.05
CA ASP A 109 11.32 -19.25 0.50
C ASP A 109 11.30 -19.12 -1.02
N ALA A 110 10.44 -19.88 -1.72
CA ALA A 110 10.30 -19.79 -3.17
C ALA A 110 9.84 -18.40 -3.64
N ASP A 111 8.91 -17.78 -2.93
CA ASP A 111 8.44 -16.42 -3.24
C ASP A 111 9.53 -15.38 -2.96
N PHE A 112 10.27 -15.56 -1.85
CA PHE A 112 11.42 -14.70 -1.54
C PHE A 112 12.53 -14.79 -2.60
N GLU A 113 12.90 -15.99 -3.03
CA GLU A 113 13.92 -16.20 -4.07
C GLU A 113 13.46 -15.64 -5.44
N ALA A 114 12.17 -15.72 -5.75
CA ALA A 114 11.62 -15.11 -6.96
C ALA A 114 11.78 -13.58 -6.97
N MET A 115 11.69 -12.92 -5.81
CA MET A 115 11.92 -11.47 -5.71
C MET A 115 13.33 -11.05 -6.12
N LYS A 116 14.34 -11.87 -5.86
CA LYS A 116 15.74 -11.57 -6.19
C LYS A 116 16.01 -11.47 -7.69
N GLN A 117 15.11 -11.97 -8.53
CA GLN A 117 15.19 -11.81 -9.99
C GLN A 117 14.86 -10.40 -10.46
N HIS A 118 14.19 -9.61 -9.63
CA HIS A 118 13.64 -8.29 -9.97
C HIS A 118 14.14 -7.16 -9.07
N TYR A 119 14.60 -7.48 -7.86
CA TYR A 119 14.92 -6.53 -6.80
C TYR A 119 16.22 -6.90 -6.09
N THR A 120 16.99 -5.89 -5.68
CA THR A 120 18.13 -6.06 -4.77
C THR A 120 17.64 -6.40 -3.36
N ASP A 121 18.53 -6.90 -2.50
CA ASP A 121 18.20 -7.20 -1.10
C ASP A 121 17.68 -5.95 -0.35
N ALA A 122 18.24 -4.78 -0.63
CA ALA A 122 17.77 -3.51 -0.06
C ALA A 122 16.34 -3.19 -0.52
N GLU A 123 16.05 -3.34 -1.81
CA GLU A 123 14.73 -3.09 -2.36
C GLU A 123 13.67 -4.08 -1.87
N ILE A 124 14.02 -5.36 -1.70
CA ILE A 124 13.12 -6.36 -1.09
C ILE A 124 12.80 -5.97 0.36
N THR A 125 13.82 -5.50 1.08
CA THR A 125 13.65 -5.00 2.45
C THR A 125 12.72 -3.79 2.47
N ASP A 126 12.94 -2.79 1.61
CA ASP A 126 12.09 -1.61 1.49
C ASP A 126 10.65 -1.97 1.10
N LEU A 127 10.45 -2.90 0.15
CA LEU A 127 9.13 -3.42 -0.20
C LEU A 127 8.43 -4.07 0.99
N THR A 128 9.16 -4.82 1.80
CA THR A 128 8.62 -5.46 3.00
C THR A 128 8.20 -4.41 4.03
N PHE A 129 9.03 -3.38 4.24
CA PHE A 129 8.64 -2.22 5.07
C PHE A 129 7.44 -1.48 4.52
N ALA A 130 7.35 -1.30 3.19
CA ALA A 130 6.21 -0.64 2.55
C ALA A 130 4.90 -1.41 2.81
N VAL A 131 4.91 -2.72 2.65
CA VAL A 131 3.75 -3.58 2.95
C VAL A 131 3.38 -3.49 4.43
N ALA A 132 4.34 -3.61 5.34
CA ALA A 132 4.10 -3.55 6.78
C ALA A 132 3.54 -2.18 7.21
N LEU A 133 4.11 -1.09 6.69
CA LEU A 133 3.67 0.27 6.96
C LEU A 133 2.22 0.48 6.51
N MET A 134 1.89 0.06 5.28
CA MET A 134 0.54 0.22 4.76
C MET A 134 -0.48 -0.65 5.49
N ASN A 135 -0.13 -1.87 5.89
CA ASN A 135 -0.96 -2.68 6.78
C ASN A 135 -1.24 -1.96 8.10
N GLY A 136 -0.24 -1.27 8.66
CA GLY A 136 -0.41 -0.42 9.85
C GLY A 136 -1.38 0.73 9.60
N TRP A 137 -1.19 1.50 8.53
CA TRP A 137 -2.08 2.60 8.14
C TRP A 137 -3.52 2.15 7.90
N ASN A 138 -3.72 1.02 7.19
CA ASN A 138 -5.05 0.49 6.94
C ASN A 138 -5.79 0.19 8.26
N ARG A 139 -5.11 -0.42 9.23
CA ARG A 139 -5.69 -0.73 10.54
C ARG A 139 -6.05 0.51 11.34
N ILE A 140 -5.17 1.51 11.35
CA ILE A 140 -5.43 2.81 12.00
C ILE A 140 -6.64 3.48 11.34
N SER A 141 -6.62 3.63 10.02
CA SER A 141 -7.68 4.32 9.26
C SER A 141 -9.04 3.63 9.40
N ILE A 142 -9.08 2.31 9.34
CA ILE A 142 -10.32 1.53 9.51
C ILE A 142 -10.81 1.63 10.96
N ALA A 143 -9.93 1.43 11.95
CA ALA A 143 -10.30 1.47 13.37
C ALA A 143 -10.80 2.85 13.79
N MET A 144 -10.18 3.92 13.29
CA MET A 144 -10.54 5.30 13.64
C MET A 144 -11.62 5.89 12.70
N ARG A 145 -12.04 5.13 11.67
CA ARG A 145 -13.00 5.59 10.65
C ARG A 145 -12.53 6.88 9.95
N ASN A 146 -11.31 6.85 9.43
CA ASN A 146 -10.78 7.99 8.68
C ASN A 146 -11.67 8.25 7.45
N PRO A 147 -12.30 9.43 7.32
CA PRO A 147 -13.30 9.64 6.29
C PRO A 147 -12.69 9.83 4.91
N VAL A 148 -13.29 9.26 3.88
CA VAL A 148 -12.96 9.57 2.48
C VAL A 148 -13.43 10.99 2.17
N PRO A 149 -12.57 11.88 1.63
CA PRO A 149 -12.98 13.22 1.23
C PRO A 149 -14.08 13.18 0.16
N LYS A 150 -15.13 13.98 0.31
CA LYS A 150 -16.25 14.03 -0.66
C LYS A 150 -15.91 14.84 -1.92
N LYS A 151 -14.86 15.67 -1.85
CA LYS A 151 -14.32 16.44 -2.98
C LYS A 151 -12.80 16.25 -3.00
N ALA A 152 -12.27 16.02 -4.18
CA ALA A 152 -10.83 16.00 -4.43
C ALA A 152 -10.27 17.41 -4.34
#